data_b4c5a31a9d47758ec6a13b5fee852fa3
#
_entry.id   b4c5a31a9d47758ec6a13b5fee852fa3
#
_cell.length_a   1.000
_cell.length_b   1.000
_cell.length_c   1.000
_cell.angle_alpha   90.00
_cell.angle_beta   90.00
_cell.angle_gamma   90.00
#
_symmetry.space_group_name_H-M   'P 1'
#
loop_
_entity.id
_entity.type
_entity.pdbx_description
1 polymer ?
#
loop_
_entity_poly.entity_id
_entity_poly.type
_entity_poly.pdbx_seq_one_letter_code
_entity_poly.pdbx_strand_id
1 'polypeptide(L)'
;FRRVLFRSKRILVVEKIAEEFAALVLAKAKKLRAGDPMDPATDVGTVINERSATLFQNRVTDAVSKGAALLHGNDRKGALFPPTVVDRVPYDCELVREETFGPAIPMIRVKDIDDAIRVSNSTAYGLSSGVCTNRLDYITRFVNELRVGTVNIWEVPGYRIEMSPFGGIKD
;
A
#
# COMPACT_ATOMS: atom_id res chain seq x y z
N PHE A 1 -0.91 -18.13 2.81
CA PHE A 1 -1.18 -17.19 1.69
C PHE A 1 -1.97 -15.92 2.09
N ARG A 2 -2.35 -15.77 3.36
CA ARG A 2 -3.13 -14.62 3.85
C ARG A 2 -2.31 -13.36 4.17
N ARG A 3 -0.97 -13.43 4.15
CA ARG A 3 -0.07 -12.32 4.53
C ARG A 3 0.31 -11.35 3.41
N VAL A 4 -0.08 -11.59 2.17
CA VAL A 4 0.46 -10.85 1.01
C VAL A 4 -0.25 -9.51 0.76
N LEU A 5 -1.52 -9.38 1.15
CA LEU A 5 -2.33 -8.17 0.87
C LEU A 5 -1.85 -6.89 1.59
N PHE A 6 -1.01 -6.99 2.64
CA PHE A 6 -0.64 -5.86 3.49
C PHE A 6 0.84 -5.49 3.47
N ARG A 7 1.62 -6.00 2.52
CA ARG A 7 3.04 -5.65 2.38
C ARG A 7 3.31 -4.45 1.46
N SER A 8 2.33 -4.06 0.65
CA SER A 8 2.47 -2.88 -0.22
C SER A 8 2.10 -1.64 0.56
N LYS A 9 3.05 -0.74 0.78
CA LYS A 9 2.84 0.51 1.52
C LYS A 9 2.04 1.54 0.74
N ARG A 10 2.13 1.51 -0.58
CA ARG A 10 1.56 2.50 -1.48
C ARG A 10 1.01 1.80 -2.70
N ILE A 11 -0.19 2.15 -3.09
CA ILE A 11 -0.77 1.72 -4.35
C ILE A 11 -0.90 2.96 -5.24
N LEU A 12 -0.15 2.97 -6.34
CA LEU A 12 -0.23 4.01 -7.35
C LEU A 12 -1.20 3.54 -8.44
N VAL A 13 -2.24 4.33 -8.69
CA VAL A 13 -3.29 3.97 -9.64
C VAL A 13 -3.45 5.08 -10.65
N VAL A 14 -3.43 4.73 -11.95
CA VAL A 14 -3.67 5.70 -13.01
C VAL A 14 -5.10 6.23 -12.91
N GLU A 15 -5.26 7.56 -12.96
CA GLU A 15 -6.53 8.26 -12.74
C GLU A 15 -7.70 7.66 -13.55
N LYS A 16 -7.44 7.26 -14.79
CA LYS A 16 -8.45 6.69 -15.71
C LYS A 16 -9.20 5.48 -15.15
N ILE A 17 -8.55 4.67 -14.29
CA ILE A 17 -9.14 3.44 -13.71
C ILE A 17 -9.30 3.54 -12.20
N ALA A 18 -8.97 4.67 -11.59
CA ALA A 18 -8.85 4.78 -10.14
C ALA A 18 -10.19 4.59 -9.42
N GLU A 19 -11.30 5.07 -9.98
CA GLU A 19 -12.62 4.90 -9.37
C GLU A 19 -13.03 3.42 -9.31
N GLU A 20 -12.91 2.71 -10.43
CA GLU A 20 -13.25 1.28 -10.49
C GLU A 20 -12.32 0.46 -9.58
N PHE A 21 -11.02 0.77 -9.61
CA PHE A 21 -10.03 0.10 -8.77
C PHE A 21 -10.33 0.32 -7.28
N ALA A 22 -10.63 1.56 -6.86
CA ALA A 22 -10.97 1.89 -5.49
C ALA A 22 -12.23 1.15 -5.02
N ALA A 23 -13.25 1.06 -5.86
CA ALA A 23 -14.48 0.32 -5.57
C ALA A 23 -14.20 -1.19 -5.36
N LEU A 24 -13.34 -1.80 -6.18
CA LEU A 24 -12.95 -3.20 -6.04
C LEU A 24 -12.13 -3.46 -4.77
N VAL A 25 -11.18 -2.57 -4.45
CA VAL A 25 -10.39 -2.64 -3.21
C VAL A 25 -11.30 -2.52 -2.00
N LEU A 26 -12.20 -1.54 -2.00
CA LEU A 26 -13.19 -1.34 -0.94
C LEU A 26 -14.07 -2.57 -0.73
N ALA A 27 -14.59 -3.14 -1.81
CA ALA A 27 -15.42 -4.33 -1.76
C ALA A 27 -14.69 -5.56 -1.17
N LYS A 28 -13.39 -5.69 -1.46
CA LYS A 28 -12.54 -6.73 -0.86
C LYS A 28 -12.22 -6.44 0.61
N ALA A 29 -11.86 -5.21 0.95
CA ALA A 29 -11.52 -4.82 2.32
C ALA A 29 -12.69 -5.02 3.30
N LYS A 30 -13.92 -4.71 2.87
CA LYS A 30 -15.15 -4.93 3.66
C LYS A 30 -15.46 -6.39 3.98
N LYS A 31 -14.91 -7.34 3.22
CA LYS A 31 -15.06 -8.78 3.47
C LYS A 31 -14.07 -9.31 4.51
N LEU A 32 -13.04 -8.56 4.84
CA LEU A 32 -12.03 -8.98 5.80
C LEU A 32 -12.52 -8.73 7.22
N ARG A 33 -12.51 -9.79 8.03
CA ARG A 33 -12.87 -9.73 9.44
C ARG A 33 -11.64 -9.39 10.29
N ALA A 34 -11.67 -8.26 10.95
CA ALA A 34 -10.70 -7.92 11.99
C ALA A 34 -11.15 -8.48 13.35
N GLY A 35 -10.26 -9.08 14.12
CA GLY A 35 -10.63 -9.69 15.39
C GLY A 35 -9.46 -10.34 16.13
N ASP A 36 -9.82 -11.22 17.07
CA ASP A 36 -8.85 -12.02 17.83
C ASP A 36 -8.05 -12.93 16.88
N PRO A 37 -6.71 -12.86 16.89
CA PRO A 37 -5.87 -13.72 16.05
C PRO A 37 -5.98 -15.21 16.35
N MET A 38 -6.52 -15.60 17.51
CA MET A 38 -6.80 -16.99 17.86
C MET A 38 -8.11 -17.52 17.27
N ASP A 39 -9.01 -16.65 16.82
CA ASP A 39 -10.23 -17.06 16.11
C ASP A 39 -9.89 -17.44 14.66
N PRO A 40 -10.14 -18.69 14.22
CA PRO A 40 -9.90 -19.11 12.83
C PRO A 40 -10.64 -18.29 11.76
N ALA A 41 -11.72 -17.62 12.14
CA ALA A 41 -12.49 -16.75 11.25
C ALA A 41 -11.90 -15.33 11.11
N THR A 42 -10.86 -15.00 11.86
CA THR A 42 -10.18 -13.70 11.77
C THR A 42 -9.22 -13.66 10.59
N ASP A 43 -9.39 -12.69 9.70
CA ASP A 43 -8.48 -12.42 8.58
C ASP A 43 -7.37 -11.44 8.98
N VAL A 44 -7.67 -10.47 9.86
CA VAL A 44 -6.77 -9.41 10.29
C VAL A 44 -6.77 -9.34 11.83
N GLY A 45 -5.64 -9.69 12.43
CA GLY A 45 -5.42 -9.58 13.87
C GLY A 45 -4.99 -8.17 14.30
N THR A 46 -4.50 -8.08 15.55
CA THR A 46 -3.96 -6.83 16.09
C THR A 46 -2.64 -6.44 15.43
N VAL A 47 -2.35 -5.14 15.40
CA VAL A 47 -0.98 -4.65 15.19
C VAL A 47 -0.15 -4.89 16.45
N ILE A 48 1.16 -4.64 16.36
CA ILE A 48 2.12 -5.04 17.42
C ILE A 48 1.75 -4.49 18.82
N ASN A 49 1.21 -3.27 18.89
CA ASN A 49 0.76 -2.64 20.14
C ASN A 49 -0.18 -1.47 19.86
N GLU A 50 -0.78 -0.93 20.92
CA GLU A 50 -1.71 0.20 20.82
C GLU A 50 -1.03 1.50 20.37
N ARG A 51 0.23 1.73 20.72
CA ARG A 51 1.00 2.90 20.27
C ARG A 51 1.13 2.91 18.74
N SER A 52 1.41 1.75 18.13
CA SER A 52 1.46 1.60 16.69
C SER A 52 0.10 1.82 16.03
N ALA A 53 -0.97 1.30 16.63
CA ALA A 53 -2.33 1.53 16.14
C ALA A 53 -2.71 3.01 16.18
N THR A 54 -2.34 3.72 17.25
CA THR A 54 -2.55 5.18 17.38
C THR A 54 -1.77 5.93 16.30
N LEU A 55 -0.50 5.58 16.09
CA LEU A 55 0.33 6.20 15.05
C LEU A 55 -0.31 6.03 13.66
N PHE A 56 -0.82 4.84 13.35
CA PHE A 56 -1.46 4.58 12.05
C PHE A 56 -2.75 5.38 11.90
N GLN A 57 -3.57 5.43 12.95
CA GLN A 57 -4.78 6.26 12.96
C GLN A 57 -4.47 7.73 12.71
N ASN A 58 -3.45 8.27 13.38
CA ASN A 58 -3.04 9.65 13.22
C ASN A 58 -2.56 9.95 11.79
N ARG A 59 -1.78 9.04 11.18
CA ARG A 59 -1.34 9.18 9.78
C ARG A 59 -2.50 9.16 8.78
N VAL A 60 -3.50 8.31 9.01
CA VAL A 60 -4.73 8.29 8.20
C VAL A 60 -5.50 9.60 8.38
N THR A 61 -5.65 10.06 9.62
CA THR A 61 -6.34 11.33 9.94
C THR A 61 -5.62 12.53 9.32
N ASP A 62 -4.28 12.57 9.37
CA ASP A 62 -3.47 13.59 8.69
C ASP A 62 -3.72 13.58 7.18
N ALA A 63 -3.69 12.41 6.56
CA ALA A 63 -3.96 12.29 5.13
C ALA A 63 -5.37 12.80 4.77
N VAL A 64 -6.39 12.46 5.57
CA VAL A 64 -7.77 12.94 5.37
C VAL A 64 -7.85 14.46 5.53
N SER A 65 -7.17 15.04 6.52
CA SER A 65 -7.14 16.50 6.70
C SER A 65 -6.48 17.25 5.54
N LYS A 66 -5.63 16.54 4.78
CA LYS A 66 -4.95 17.03 3.56
C LYS A 66 -5.71 16.72 2.26
N GLY A 67 -6.93 16.20 2.37
CA GLY A 67 -7.83 15.98 1.21
C GLY A 67 -7.94 14.54 0.73
N ALA A 68 -7.35 13.56 1.42
CA ALA A 68 -7.60 12.16 1.12
C ALA A 68 -9.03 11.75 1.49
N ALA A 69 -9.59 10.79 0.77
CA ALA A 69 -10.91 10.22 1.01
C ALA A 69 -10.79 8.92 1.82
N LEU A 70 -11.26 8.92 3.08
CA LEU A 70 -11.40 7.68 3.86
C LEU A 70 -12.62 6.92 3.36
N LEU A 71 -12.39 5.76 2.75
CA LEU A 71 -13.46 4.92 2.21
C LEU A 71 -13.93 3.84 3.20
N HIS A 72 -13.04 3.40 4.12
CA HIS A 72 -13.34 2.35 5.09
C HIS A 72 -12.34 2.33 6.23
N GLY A 73 -12.76 1.92 7.42
CA GLY A 73 -11.90 1.67 8.57
C GLY A 73 -11.48 2.94 9.33
N ASN A 74 -10.30 2.91 9.95
CA ASN A 74 -9.73 3.92 10.84
C ASN A 74 -10.40 4.04 12.22
N ASP A 75 -11.21 3.06 12.62
CA ASP A 75 -11.93 2.97 13.89
C ASP A 75 -11.32 1.88 14.79
N ARG A 76 -10.10 2.10 15.28
CA ARG A 76 -9.37 1.13 16.10
C ARG A 76 -10.00 0.90 17.46
N LYS A 77 -9.74 -0.29 18.01
CA LYS A 77 -10.03 -0.65 19.41
C LYS A 77 -8.75 -1.19 20.06
N GLY A 78 -8.11 -0.38 20.91
CA GLY A 78 -6.77 -0.73 21.43
C GLY A 78 -5.77 -0.95 20.28
N ALA A 79 -5.11 -2.11 20.26
CA ALA A 79 -4.21 -2.52 19.20
C ALA A 79 -4.91 -3.13 17.96
N LEU A 80 -6.21 -3.38 18.01
CA LEU A 80 -6.97 -3.86 16.86
C LEU A 80 -7.24 -2.70 15.92
N PHE A 81 -6.55 -2.69 14.77
CA PHE A 81 -6.72 -1.71 13.71
C PHE A 81 -7.39 -2.40 12.51
N PRO A 82 -8.58 -1.97 12.09
CA PRO A 82 -9.30 -2.64 11.01
C PRO A 82 -8.66 -2.37 9.64
N PRO A 83 -8.97 -3.19 8.61
CA PRO A 83 -8.63 -2.87 7.23
C PRO A 83 -9.10 -1.46 6.88
N THR A 84 -8.17 -0.60 6.50
CA THR A 84 -8.45 0.82 6.29
C THR A 84 -8.09 1.20 4.86
N VAL A 85 -9.07 1.68 4.10
CA VAL A 85 -8.93 2.06 2.69
C VAL A 85 -9.00 3.58 2.57
N VAL A 86 -7.94 4.17 2.03
CA VAL A 86 -7.83 5.63 1.84
C VAL A 86 -7.50 5.90 0.38
N ASP A 87 -8.34 6.68 -0.29
CA ASP A 87 -8.16 7.07 -1.68
C ASP A 87 -7.73 8.54 -1.80
N ARG A 88 -7.23 8.93 -2.97
CA ARG A 88 -6.75 10.29 -3.28
C ARG A 88 -5.72 10.79 -2.27
N VAL A 89 -4.86 9.89 -1.81
CA VAL A 89 -3.87 10.21 -0.78
C VAL A 89 -2.81 11.15 -1.36
N PRO A 90 -2.59 12.33 -0.76
CA PRO A 90 -1.49 13.20 -1.16
C PRO A 90 -0.14 12.53 -0.94
N TYR A 91 0.76 12.62 -1.92
CA TYR A 91 2.07 11.94 -1.86
C TYR A 91 3.06 12.57 -0.86
N ASP A 92 2.75 13.74 -0.32
CA ASP A 92 3.56 14.47 0.68
C ASP A 92 3.12 14.24 2.13
N CYS A 93 2.06 13.44 2.38
CA CYS A 93 1.61 13.11 3.73
C CYS A 93 2.45 11.98 4.37
N GLU A 94 2.43 11.91 5.70
CA GLU A 94 3.17 10.88 6.46
C GLU A 94 2.75 9.45 6.11
N LEU A 95 1.47 9.23 5.83
CA LEU A 95 0.95 7.91 5.43
C LEU A 95 1.67 7.33 4.19
N VAL A 96 2.19 8.21 3.31
CA VAL A 96 2.93 7.85 2.10
C VAL A 96 4.43 7.85 2.32
N ARG A 97 4.95 8.84 3.04
CA ARG A 97 6.40 9.05 3.21
C ARG A 97 7.01 8.13 4.26
N GLU A 98 6.24 7.81 5.29
CA GLU A 98 6.72 7.02 6.42
C GLU A 98 6.24 5.57 6.37
N GLU A 99 7.01 4.67 6.97
CA GLU A 99 6.64 3.26 7.01
C GLU A 99 5.48 3.01 7.99
N THR A 100 4.38 2.44 7.48
CA THR A 100 3.20 2.06 8.26
C THR A 100 3.01 0.55 8.22
N PHE A 101 3.42 -0.15 9.28
CA PHE A 101 3.25 -1.60 9.42
C PHE A 101 1.86 -1.94 9.95
N GLY A 102 0.83 -1.67 9.15
CA GLY A 102 -0.56 -1.90 9.54
C GLY A 102 -1.47 -2.11 8.34
N PRO A 103 -2.73 -2.44 8.57
CA PRO A 103 -3.69 -2.76 7.52
C PRO A 103 -4.30 -1.50 6.87
N ALA A 104 -3.47 -0.49 6.60
CA ALA A 104 -3.83 0.69 5.84
C ALA A 104 -3.46 0.52 4.37
N ILE A 105 -4.38 0.84 3.48
CA ILE A 105 -4.27 0.71 2.03
C ILE A 105 -4.39 2.13 1.43
N PRO A 106 -3.29 2.90 1.36
CA PRO A 106 -3.28 4.20 0.73
C PRO A 106 -3.20 4.06 -0.79
N MET A 107 -4.17 4.65 -1.49
CA MET A 107 -4.21 4.74 -2.94
C MET A 107 -3.86 6.17 -3.37
N ILE A 108 -2.83 6.29 -4.18
CA ILE A 108 -2.34 7.53 -4.76
C ILE A 108 -2.72 7.53 -6.22
N ARG A 109 -3.40 8.57 -6.67
CA ARG A 109 -3.76 8.71 -8.07
C ARG A 109 -2.63 9.36 -8.83
N VAL A 110 -2.27 8.77 -9.99
CA VAL A 110 -1.22 9.27 -10.88
C VAL A 110 -1.77 9.50 -12.28
N LYS A 111 -1.23 10.47 -13.00
CA LYS A 111 -1.72 10.87 -14.32
C LYS A 111 -1.32 9.86 -15.39
N ASP A 112 -0.06 9.46 -15.37
CA ASP A 112 0.59 8.65 -16.38
C ASP A 112 1.80 7.89 -15.82
N ILE A 113 2.58 7.25 -16.69
CA ILE A 113 3.78 6.50 -16.30
C ILE A 113 4.87 7.39 -15.71
N ASP A 114 5.06 8.61 -16.23
CA ASP A 114 6.08 9.53 -15.74
C ASP A 114 5.79 9.95 -14.31
N ASP A 115 4.54 10.25 -14.03
CA ASP A 115 4.08 10.58 -12.69
C ASP A 115 4.19 9.36 -11.74
N ALA A 116 3.83 8.16 -12.21
CA ALA A 116 3.97 6.93 -11.44
C ALA A 116 5.43 6.66 -11.03
N ILE A 117 6.37 6.79 -11.96
CA ILE A 117 7.80 6.61 -11.69
C ILE A 117 8.31 7.69 -10.73
N ARG A 118 7.96 8.95 -10.97
CA ARG A 118 8.33 10.07 -10.12
C ARG A 118 7.85 9.87 -8.67
N VAL A 119 6.57 9.56 -8.48
CA VAL A 119 5.97 9.34 -7.16
C VAL A 119 6.55 8.09 -6.50
N SER A 120 6.74 7.00 -7.24
CA SER A 120 7.36 5.79 -6.71
C SER A 120 8.76 6.04 -6.17
N ASN A 121 9.54 6.84 -6.86
CA ASN A 121 10.93 7.17 -6.50
C ASN A 121 11.06 8.27 -5.42
N SER A 122 9.98 8.91 -5.01
CA SER A 122 10.00 10.12 -4.15
C SER A 122 10.28 9.86 -2.67
N THR A 123 10.40 8.60 -2.24
CA THR A 123 10.66 8.25 -0.83
C THR A 123 12.06 7.68 -0.63
N ALA A 124 12.51 7.62 0.62
CA ALA A 124 13.78 6.98 1.01
C ALA A 124 13.78 5.46 0.78
N TYR A 125 12.60 4.84 0.67
CA TYR A 125 12.47 3.39 0.51
C TYR A 125 12.69 2.94 -0.93
N GLY A 126 13.34 1.77 -1.11
CA GLY A 126 13.67 1.23 -2.43
C GLY A 126 13.87 -0.29 -2.43
N LEU A 127 13.08 -1.06 -1.65
CA LEU A 127 13.23 -2.51 -1.57
C LEU A 127 12.65 -3.22 -2.79
N SER A 128 11.36 -3.06 -3.05
CA SER A 128 10.70 -3.76 -4.16
C SER A 128 9.45 -3.03 -4.65
N SER A 129 9.08 -3.29 -5.89
CA SER A 129 7.87 -2.79 -6.53
C SER A 129 7.14 -3.91 -7.26
N GLY A 130 5.81 -3.81 -7.35
CA GLY A 130 4.95 -4.61 -8.23
C GLY A 130 4.31 -3.72 -9.27
N VAL A 131 4.33 -4.14 -10.53
CA VAL A 131 3.81 -3.39 -11.67
C VAL A 131 2.82 -4.23 -12.46
N CYS A 132 1.62 -3.71 -12.68
CA CYS A 132 0.57 -4.34 -13.47
C CYS A 132 0.36 -3.57 -14.78
N THR A 133 0.91 -4.06 -15.88
CA THR A 133 0.74 -3.49 -17.21
C THR A 133 1.01 -4.53 -18.29
N ASN A 134 0.28 -4.46 -19.41
CA ASN A 134 0.50 -5.30 -20.60
C ASN A 134 1.41 -4.62 -21.64
N ARG A 135 1.81 -3.38 -21.41
CA ARG A 135 2.65 -2.62 -22.35
C ARG A 135 4.12 -2.91 -22.10
N LEU A 136 4.78 -3.51 -23.09
CA LEU A 136 6.20 -3.85 -22.98
C LEU A 136 7.11 -2.62 -22.85
N ASP A 137 6.77 -1.52 -23.52
CA ASP A 137 7.49 -0.25 -23.38
C ASP A 137 7.40 0.30 -21.95
N TYR A 138 6.25 0.17 -21.29
CA TYR A 138 6.09 0.55 -19.88
C TYR A 138 6.85 -0.37 -18.93
N ILE A 139 6.82 -1.68 -19.19
CA ILE A 139 7.60 -2.66 -18.42
C ILE A 139 9.08 -2.28 -18.48
N THR A 140 9.62 -2.03 -19.65
CA THR A 140 11.02 -1.64 -19.86
C THR A 140 11.35 -0.36 -19.08
N ARG A 141 10.49 0.63 -19.12
CA ARG A 141 10.68 1.87 -18.37
C ARG A 141 10.65 1.65 -16.86
N PHE A 142 9.68 0.91 -16.33
CA PHE A 142 9.61 0.63 -14.90
C PHE A 142 10.85 -0.13 -14.41
N VAL A 143 11.33 -1.12 -15.16
CA VAL A 143 12.55 -1.87 -14.80
C VAL A 143 13.79 -0.99 -14.78
N ASN A 144 13.92 -0.04 -15.70
CA ASN A 144 15.10 0.80 -15.81
C ASN A 144 15.06 2.05 -14.91
N GLU A 145 13.86 2.58 -14.62
CA GLU A 145 13.73 3.89 -13.99
C GLU A 145 13.28 3.83 -12.52
N LEU A 146 12.70 2.71 -12.06
CA LEU A 146 12.36 2.56 -10.64
C LEU A 146 13.62 2.32 -9.79
N ARG A 147 13.79 3.11 -8.75
CA ARG A 147 14.90 2.98 -7.79
C ARG A 147 14.54 1.99 -6.69
N VAL A 148 14.49 0.71 -7.05
CA VAL A 148 14.17 -0.40 -6.15
C VAL A 148 15.06 -1.61 -6.46
N GLY A 149 15.30 -2.46 -5.47
CA GLY A 149 16.09 -3.68 -5.66
C GLY A 149 15.41 -4.74 -6.53
N THR A 150 14.07 -4.76 -6.57
CA THR A 150 13.30 -5.72 -7.39
C THR A 150 12.06 -5.07 -7.98
N VAL A 151 11.82 -5.33 -9.26
CA VAL A 151 10.57 -4.98 -9.97
C VAL A 151 9.86 -6.26 -10.38
N ASN A 152 8.71 -6.54 -9.80
CA ASN A 152 7.88 -7.68 -10.14
C ASN A 152 6.79 -7.26 -11.14
N ILE A 153 6.66 -8.00 -12.23
CA ILE A 153 5.65 -7.71 -13.27
C ILE A 153 4.48 -8.67 -13.09
N TRP A 154 3.27 -8.14 -13.02
CA TRP A 154 2.03 -8.86 -12.72
C TRP A 154 2.05 -9.64 -11.40
N GLU A 155 2.89 -9.19 -10.47
CA GLU A 155 3.02 -9.81 -9.17
C GLU A 155 3.15 -8.75 -8.07
N VAL A 156 2.90 -9.13 -6.82
CA VAL A 156 2.99 -8.24 -5.68
C VAL A 156 4.45 -7.91 -5.33
N PRO A 157 4.73 -6.75 -4.72
CA PRO A 157 6.09 -6.38 -4.32
C PRO A 157 6.75 -7.38 -3.35
N GLY A 158 5.93 -8.13 -2.61
CA GLY A 158 6.42 -9.12 -1.65
C GLY A 158 6.77 -10.49 -2.26
N TYR A 159 6.54 -10.69 -3.55
CA TYR A 159 6.92 -11.94 -4.22
C TYR A 159 8.44 -12.05 -4.34
N ARG A 160 8.96 -13.20 -3.97
CA ARG A 160 10.37 -13.52 -4.06
C ARG A 160 10.56 -15.02 -4.13
N ILE A 161 11.50 -15.48 -4.94
CA ILE A 161 12.05 -16.83 -4.88
C ILE A 161 13.34 -16.84 -4.04
N GLU A 162 13.69 -17.98 -3.46
CA GLU A 162 14.84 -18.09 -2.54
C GLU A 162 16.17 -17.70 -3.20
N MET A 163 16.30 -17.94 -4.49
CA MET A 163 17.52 -17.62 -5.27
C MET A 163 17.61 -16.15 -5.68
N SER A 164 16.55 -15.36 -5.50
CA SER A 164 16.58 -13.94 -5.85
C SER A 164 17.37 -13.13 -4.84
N PRO A 165 18.24 -12.22 -5.27
CA PRO A 165 18.87 -11.26 -4.36
C PRO A 165 17.82 -10.50 -3.54
N PHE A 166 18.14 -10.23 -2.28
CA PHE A 166 17.27 -9.46 -1.40
C PHE A 166 17.99 -8.24 -0.86
N GLY A 167 17.50 -7.07 -1.23
CA GLY A 167 18.06 -5.80 -0.79
C GLY A 167 17.44 -4.63 -1.52
N GLY A 168 17.48 -3.46 -0.89
CA GLY A 168 17.12 -2.18 -1.48
C GLY A 168 18.34 -1.51 -2.11
N ILE A 169 18.09 -0.43 -2.86
CA ILE A 169 19.13 0.43 -3.45
C ILE A 169 19.09 1.87 -2.89
N LYS A 170 18.29 2.07 -1.88
CA LYS A 170 18.19 3.32 -1.10
C LYS A 170 18.42 3.03 0.38
N ASP A 171 18.45 4.08 1.21
CA ASP A 171 18.63 4.01 2.67
C ASP A 171 17.58 3.15 3.37
#